data_6a1693d639d7ada53397946c04d2254e
#
_entry.id   6a1693d639d7ada53397946c04d2254e
#
_cell.length_a   1.000
_cell.length_b   1.000
_cell.length_c   1.000
_cell.angle_alpha   90.00
_cell.angle_beta   90.00
_cell.angle_gamma   90.00
#
_symmetry.space_group_name_H-M   'P 1'
#
loop_
_entity.id
_entity.type
_entity.pdbx_description
1 polymer ?
#
loop_
_entity_poly.entity_id
_entity_poly.type
_entity_poly.pdbx_seq_one_letter_code
_entity_poly.pdbx_strand_id
1 'polypeptide(L)'
;MEKKTAHASEQERPDILKRREDWFDGQLDLDPERLVFIDETWASTNMARKYGRAPKGKRLRASVPHGHWKTTTFVAGLRLSGLTAPFVLDGPINGVWFQAYVDQVLIPTLAPGDIVVMDNLGSHKGAQVRKAIEAAGATLLYLPPYSPDFNPIEKAFSKLKALLRKAAERTVDGLWNRIGELLRTFTPSECENFFAAAGYDPI
;
A
#
# COMPACT_ATOMS: atom_id res chain seq x y z
N MET A 1 -15.80 -18.36 17.72
CA MET A 1 -15.42 -16.95 18.05
C MET A 1 -15.34 -16.21 16.74
N GLU A 2 -16.29 -15.35 16.46
CA GLU A 2 -16.29 -14.49 15.28
C GLU A 2 -15.24 -13.39 15.46
N LYS A 3 -14.46 -13.13 14.42
CA LYS A 3 -13.53 -11.99 14.41
C LYS A 3 -14.35 -10.72 14.22
N LYS A 4 -14.30 -9.82 15.19
CA LYS A 4 -14.84 -8.46 15.01
C LYS A 4 -13.98 -7.72 14.00
N THR A 5 -14.56 -7.34 12.87
CA THR A 5 -13.94 -6.41 11.92
C THR A 5 -14.30 -5.00 12.36
N ALA A 6 -13.29 -4.17 12.61
CA ALA A 6 -13.48 -2.75 12.90
C ALA A 6 -13.27 -1.95 11.61
N HIS A 7 -14.20 -1.07 11.29
CA HIS A 7 -14.10 -0.09 10.21
C HIS A 7 -14.33 1.33 10.78
N ALA A 8 -13.94 2.34 10.02
CA ALA A 8 -14.16 3.72 10.43
C ALA A 8 -15.66 4.02 10.42
N SER A 9 -16.18 4.61 11.50
CA SER A 9 -17.59 4.97 11.60
C SER A 9 -18.04 5.96 10.52
N GLU A 10 -17.09 6.74 10.01
CA GLU A 10 -17.28 7.70 8.91
C GLU A 10 -17.69 7.01 7.59
N GLN A 11 -17.45 5.72 7.44
CA GLN A 11 -17.95 4.94 6.28
C GLN A 11 -19.48 4.91 6.21
N GLU A 12 -20.16 5.03 7.36
CA GLU A 12 -21.63 4.99 7.44
C GLU A 12 -22.29 6.33 7.07
N ARG A 13 -21.53 7.37 6.83
CA ARG A 13 -22.05 8.67 6.40
C ARG A 13 -22.69 8.55 5.01
N PRO A 14 -23.89 9.13 4.77
CA PRO A 14 -24.60 8.99 3.51
C PRO A 14 -23.81 9.45 2.28
N ASP A 15 -23.02 10.54 2.41
CA ASP A 15 -22.17 11.06 1.34
C ASP A 15 -21.02 10.11 1.00
N ILE A 16 -20.50 9.39 1.98
CA ILE A 16 -19.43 8.40 1.79
C ILE A 16 -20.01 7.10 1.21
N LEU A 17 -21.15 6.64 1.75
CA LEU A 17 -21.82 5.43 1.24
C LEU A 17 -22.11 5.57 -0.26
N LYS A 18 -22.68 6.71 -0.68
CA LYS A 18 -22.94 6.96 -2.10
C LYS A 18 -21.67 6.91 -2.94
N ARG A 19 -20.56 7.55 -2.51
CA ARG A 19 -19.29 7.52 -3.25
C ARG A 19 -18.70 6.12 -3.33
N ARG A 20 -18.89 5.31 -2.30
CA ARG A 20 -18.43 3.91 -2.28
C ARG A 20 -19.26 3.05 -3.23
N GLU A 21 -20.58 3.27 -3.29
CA GLU A 21 -21.49 2.63 -4.24
C GLU A 21 -21.13 3.01 -5.68
N ASP A 22 -21.01 4.32 -5.96
CA ASP A 22 -20.58 4.82 -7.27
C ASP A 22 -19.22 4.23 -7.71
N TRP A 23 -18.27 4.05 -6.77
CA TRP A 23 -16.98 3.42 -7.06
C TRP A 23 -17.15 1.92 -7.35
N PHE A 24 -17.91 1.21 -6.52
CA PHE A 24 -18.14 -0.22 -6.66
C PHE A 24 -18.78 -0.56 -8.01
N ASP A 25 -19.74 0.24 -8.43
CA ASP A 25 -20.40 0.05 -9.72
C ASP A 25 -19.45 0.37 -10.90
N GLY A 26 -18.62 1.41 -10.77
CA GLY A 26 -17.69 1.81 -11.83
C GLY A 26 -16.38 1.05 -11.88
N GLN A 27 -15.98 0.37 -10.80
CA GLN A 27 -14.69 -0.34 -10.78
C GLN A 27 -14.62 -1.54 -11.74
N LEU A 28 -15.77 -2.14 -12.07
CA LEU A 28 -15.87 -3.26 -13.00
C LEU A 28 -15.57 -2.85 -14.45
N ASP A 29 -15.66 -1.56 -14.77
CA ASP A 29 -15.33 -1.02 -16.10
C ASP A 29 -13.83 -0.70 -16.25
N LEU A 30 -13.06 -0.82 -15.16
CA LEU A 30 -11.63 -0.53 -15.15
C LEU A 30 -10.83 -1.77 -15.59
N ASP A 31 -9.97 -1.60 -16.59
CA ASP A 31 -9.06 -2.66 -17.04
C ASP A 31 -7.97 -2.93 -15.98
N PRO A 32 -7.97 -4.10 -15.31
CA PRO A 32 -7.02 -4.39 -14.25
C PRO A 32 -5.56 -4.38 -14.71
N GLU A 33 -5.26 -4.66 -15.98
CA GLU A 33 -3.90 -4.65 -16.53
C GLU A 33 -3.32 -3.24 -16.57
N ARG A 34 -4.18 -2.21 -16.62
CA ARG A 34 -3.79 -0.80 -16.64
C ARG A 34 -3.78 -0.15 -15.26
N LEU A 35 -4.29 -0.82 -14.24
CA LEU A 35 -4.38 -0.26 -12.90
C LEU A 35 -3.02 -0.23 -12.20
N VAL A 36 -2.72 0.90 -11.58
CA VAL A 36 -1.54 1.12 -10.74
C VAL A 36 -1.99 1.74 -9.42
N PHE A 37 -2.09 0.94 -8.38
CA PHE A 37 -2.46 1.43 -7.05
C PHE A 37 -1.24 1.95 -6.31
N ILE A 38 -1.23 3.24 -5.98
CA ILE A 38 -0.14 3.90 -5.25
C ILE A 38 -0.58 4.16 -3.82
N ASP A 39 0.27 3.79 -2.87
CA ASP A 39 0.04 4.05 -1.46
C ASP A 39 1.36 4.10 -0.68
N GLU A 40 1.31 4.57 0.57
CA GLU A 40 2.44 4.55 1.47
C GLU A 40 2.18 3.72 2.73
N THR A 41 3.25 3.18 3.26
CA THR A 41 3.21 2.49 4.54
C THR A 41 4.48 2.75 5.33
N TRP A 42 4.38 2.62 6.65
CA TRP A 42 5.54 2.76 7.51
C TRP A 42 6.16 1.41 7.88
N ALA A 43 7.47 1.41 8.03
CA ALA A 43 8.26 0.34 8.62
C ALA A 43 9.20 0.91 9.67
N SER A 44 9.64 0.11 10.64
CA SER A 44 10.53 0.60 11.70
C SER A 44 11.52 -0.47 12.16
N THR A 45 12.66 0.00 12.70
CA THR A 45 13.74 -0.85 13.16
C THR A 45 13.42 -1.65 14.44
N ASN A 46 12.27 -1.40 15.07
CA ASN A 46 11.77 -2.18 16.20
C ASN A 46 10.70 -3.21 15.83
N MET A 47 10.44 -3.42 14.54
CA MET A 47 9.44 -4.41 14.11
C MET A 47 9.81 -5.79 14.63
N ALA A 48 8.82 -6.45 15.27
CA ALA A 48 8.95 -7.79 15.81
C ALA A 48 7.62 -8.54 15.65
N ARG A 49 7.67 -9.87 15.65
CA ARG A 49 6.46 -10.70 15.65
C ARG A 49 5.68 -10.44 16.95
N LYS A 50 4.40 -10.09 16.82
CA LYS A 50 3.51 -9.83 17.95
C LYS A 50 2.88 -11.12 18.51
N TYR A 51 2.82 -12.17 17.70
CA TYR A 51 2.17 -13.44 18.03
C TYR A 51 3.06 -14.61 17.66
N GLY A 52 2.91 -15.72 18.39
CA GLY A 52 3.59 -16.97 18.14
C GLY A 52 2.76 -18.14 18.70
N ARG A 53 3.28 -19.35 18.57
CA ARG A 53 2.64 -20.57 19.08
C ARG A 53 3.56 -21.22 20.13
N ALA A 54 2.93 -21.71 21.19
CA ALA A 54 3.57 -22.54 22.20
C ALA A 54 2.72 -23.79 22.44
N PRO A 55 3.28 -24.89 23.00
CA PRO A 55 2.50 -26.03 23.44
C PRO A 55 1.41 -25.61 24.43
N LYS A 56 0.29 -26.33 24.42
CA LYS A 56 -0.82 -26.08 25.34
C LYS A 56 -0.32 -26.04 26.79
N GLY A 57 -0.71 -25.02 27.55
CA GLY A 57 -0.28 -24.80 28.93
C GLY A 57 1.10 -24.18 29.10
N LYS A 58 1.83 -23.86 28.03
CA LYS A 58 3.12 -23.15 28.08
C LYS A 58 2.96 -21.70 27.65
N ARG A 59 3.60 -20.78 28.41
CA ARG A 59 3.65 -19.37 28.04
C ARG A 59 4.72 -19.14 26.98
N LEU A 60 4.33 -18.54 25.86
CA LEU A 60 5.30 -18.05 24.87
C LEU A 60 6.02 -16.82 25.43
N ARG A 61 7.35 -16.90 25.51
CA ARG A 61 8.21 -15.76 25.84
C ARG A 61 9.04 -15.41 24.63
N ALA A 62 9.11 -14.12 24.30
CA ALA A 62 9.94 -13.60 23.22
C ALA A 62 10.53 -12.26 23.63
N SER A 63 11.79 -12.02 23.28
CA SER A 63 12.40 -10.70 23.43
C SER A 63 11.98 -9.80 22.29
N VAL A 64 11.59 -8.58 22.62
CA VAL A 64 11.28 -7.51 21.66
C VAL A 64 12.23 -6.34 21.89
N PRO A 65 12.65 -5.61 20.84
CA PRO A 65 13.52 -4.45 21.02
C PRO A 65 12.80 -3.39 21.85
N HIS A 66 13.49 -2.88 22.86
CA HIS A 66 13.09 -1.74 23.66
C HIS A 66 14.11 -0.61 23.43
N GLY A 67 13.66 0.61 23.30
CA GLY A 67 14.53 1.77 23.12
C GLY A 67 14.14 2.62 21.93
N HIS A 68 15.04 3.49 21.49
CA HIS A 68 14.81 4.37 20.35
C HIS A 68 14.80 3.58 19.04
N TRP A 69 13.79 3.79 18.22
CA TRP A 69 13.67 3.21 16.89
C TRP A 69 13.58 4.30 15.83
N LYS A 70 13.94 3.94 14.62
CA LYS A 70 13.77 4.78 13.44
C LYS A 70 12.59 4.26 12.63
N THR A 71 11.82 5.20 12.07
CA THR A 71 10.68 4.90 11.22
C THR A 71 11.00 5.35 9.81
N THR A 72 10.74 4.49 8.85
CA THR A 72 10.88 4.71 7.41
C THR A 72 9.49 4.72 6.79
N THR A 73 9.24 5.65 5.88
CA THR A 73 8.11 5.57 4.95
C THR A 73 8.54 4.78 3.72
N PHE A 74 7.72 3.82 3.32
CA PHE A 74 7.85 3.08 2.08
C PHE A 74 6.66 3.40 1.19
N VAL A 75 6.91 3.89 -0.02
CA VAL A 75 5.92 4.17 -1.06
C VAL A 75 6.13 3.19 -2.20
N ALA A 76 5.06 2.67 -2.76
CA ALA A 76 5.15 1.81 -3.95
C ALA A 76 3.84 1.85 -4.76
N GLY A 77 3.93 1.38 -5.99
CA GLY A 77 2.78 1.02 -6.80
C GLY A 77 2.55 -0.49 -6.80
N LEU A 78 1.30 -0.91 -6.90
CA LEU A 78 0.91 -2.30 -7.15
C LEU A 78 0.25 -2.41 -8.51
N ARG A 79 0.77 -3.32 -9.33
CA ARG A 79 0.20 -3.79 -10.61
C ARG A 79 -0.12 -5.28 -10.51
N LEU A 80 -0.82 -5.84 -11.47
CA LEU A 80 -0.97 -7.31 -11.59
C LEU A 80 0.38 -8.02 -11.72
N SER A 81 1.37 -7.39 -12.33
CA SER A 81 2.71 -7.95 -12.53
C SER A 81 3.60 -7.92 -11.28
N GLY A 82 3.23 -7.17 -10.24
CA GLY A 82 4.05 -7.02 -9.02
C GLY A 82 4.05 -5.60 -8.45
N LEU A 83 4.94 -5.39 -7.48
CA LEU A 83 5.21 -4.05 -6.95
C LEU A 83 6.12 -3.26 -7.90
N THR A 84 5.78 -2.00 -8.14
CA THR A 84 6.48 -1.07 -9.03
C THR A 84 6.78 0.25 -8.32
N ALA A 85 7.66 1.06 -8.90
CA ALA A 85 8.01 2.40 -8.41
C ALA A 85 8.31 2.44 -6.89
N PRO A 86 9.16 1.54 -6.33
CA PRO A 86 9.44 1.51 -4.90
C PRO A 86 10.32 2.70 -4.48
N PHE A 87 9.98 3.30 -3.34
CA PHE A 87 10.74 4.39 -2.76
C PHE A 87 10.74 4.29 -1.23
N VAL A 88 11.88 4.55 -0.61
CA VAL A 88 12.03 4.61 0.85
C VAL A 88 12.50 6.00 1.28
N LEU A 89 11.95 6.50 2.38
CA LEU A 89 12.27 7.80 2.95
C LEU A 89 12.49 7.65 4.46
N ASP A 90 13.54 8.27 5.00
CA ASP A 90 13.72 8.37 6.46
C ASP A 90 12.72 9.39 7.03
N GLY A 91 11.83 8.91 7.88
CA GLY A 91 10.75 9.71 8.47
C GLY A 91 9.47 9.78 7.62
N PRO A 92 8.57 10.74 7.94
CA PRO A 92 7.27 10.89 7.29
C PRO A 92 7.38 11.54 5.91
N ILE A 93 6.53 11.11 4.98
CA ILE A 93 6.39 11.75 3.68
C ILE A 93 5.50 13.01 3.82
N ASN A 94 5.80 14.02 3.01
CA ASN A 94 4.99 15.22 2.86
C ASN A 94 4.73 15.52 1.38
N GLY A 95 3.93 16.54 1.07
CA GLY A 95 3.56 16.87 -0.31
C GLY A 95 4.76 17.16 -1.24
N VAL A 96 5.85 17.74 -0.72
CA VAL A 96 7.07 18.00 -1.52
C VAL A 96 7.76 16.68 -1.88
N TRP A 97 7.96 15.80 -0.90
CA TRP A 97 8.55 14.47 -1.14
C TRP A 97 7.67 13.60 -2.00
N PHE A 98 6.34 13.70 -1.83
CA PHE A 98 5.40 12.95 -2.67
C PHE A 98 5.45 13.43 -4.13
N GLN A 99 5.53 14.75 -4.37
CA GLN A 99 5.73 15.28 -5.73
C GLN A 99 7.06 14.78 -6.33
N ALA A 100 8.16 14.85 -5.58
CA ALA A 100 9.45 14.33 -6.04
C ALA A 100 9.40 12.83 -6.37
N TYR A 101 8.70 12.04 -5.54
CA TYR A 101 8.44 10.62 -5.82
C TYR A 101 7.69 10.43 -7.14
N VAL A 102 6.62 11.21 -7.35
CA VAL A 102 5.85 11.12 -8.60
C VAL A 102 6.72 11.44 -9.80
N ASP A 103 7.45 12.55 -9.77
CA ASP A 103 8.24 13.02 -10.91
C ASP A 103 9.43 12.11 -11.24
N GLN A 104 10.11 11.60 -10.21
CA GLN A 104 11.39 10.89 -10.40
C GLN A 104 11.28 9.37 -10.37
N VAL A 105 10.25 8.83 -9.72
CA VAL A 105 10.13 7.38 -9.51
C VAL A 105 8.89 6.80 -10.17
N LEU A 106 7.72 7.42 -9.99
CA LEU A 106 6.47 6.90 -10.55
C LEU A 106 6.39 7.10 -12.06
N ILE A 107 6.51 8.36 -12.53
CA ILE A 107 6.35 8.71 -13.95
C ILE A 107 7.19 7.82 -14.90
N PRO A 108 8.48 7.53 -14.62
CA PRO A 108 9.28 6.65 -15.48
C PRO A 108 8.74 5.21 -15.61
N THR A 109 7.83 4.78 -14.74
CA THR A 109 7.23 3.44 -14.76
C THR A 109 5.85 3.40 -15.41
N LEU A 110 5.27 4.57 -15.74
CA LEU A 110 3.96 4.67 -16.36
C LEU A 110 4.03 4.52 -17.88
N ALA A 111 2.99 3.91 -18.43
CA ALA A 111 2.74 3.84 -19.87
C ALA A 111 1.47 4.65 -20.21
N PRO A 112 1.36 5.18 -21.44
CA PRO A 112 0.12 5.80 -21.91
C PRO A 112 -1.07 4.85 -21.78
N GLY A 113 -2.15 5.37 -21.18
CA GLY A 113 -3.35 4.59 -20.90
C GLY A 113 -3.37 3.89 -19.54
N ASP A 114 -2.31 4.00 -18.73
CA ASP A 114 -2.34 3.55 -17.33
C ASP A 114 -3.37 4.35 -16.51
N ILE A 115 -3.93 3.70 -15.50
CA ILE A 115 -4.88 4.29 -14.56
C ILE A 115 -4.25 4.23 -13.17
N VAL A 116 -3.72 5.38 -12.74
CA VAL A 116 -3.14 5.52 -11.39
C VAL A 116 -4.26 5.75 -10.40
N VAL A 117 -4.34 4.88 -9.39
CA VAL A 117 -5.33 4.97 -8.31
C VAL A 117 -4.61 5.29 -7.01
N MET A 118 -5.05 6.34 -6.32
CA MET A 118 -4.50 6.76 -5.03
C MET A 118 -5.62 6.88 -4.01
N ASP A 119 -5.27 6.83 -2.73
CA ASP A 119 -6.20 7.17 -1.69
C ASP A 119 -6.53 8.69 -1.69
N ASN A 120 -7.47 9.07 -0.86
CA ASN A 120 -8.00 10.43 -0.81
C ASN A 120 -7.24 11.34 0.19
N LEU A 121 -5.95 11.08 0.48
CA LEU A 121 -5.14 11.90 1.37
C LEU A 121 -4.80 13.27 0.74
N GLY A 122 -4.71 14.28 1.60
CA GLY A 122 -4.40 15.65 1.18
C GLY A 122 -3.02 15.79 0.52
N SER A 123 -2.03 15.00 0.93
CA SER A 123 -0.68 14.95 0.37
C SER A 123 -0.65 14.49 -1.09
N HIS A 124 -1.63 13.68 -1.52
CA HIS A 124 -1.75 13.14 -2.88
C HIS A 124 -2.48 14.08 -3.85
N LYS A 125 -3.16 15.10 -3.34
CA LYS A 125 -4.04 15.98 -4.14
C LYS A 125 -3.34 17.22 -4.72
N GLY A 126 -2.03 17.22 -4.79
CA GLY A 126 -1.29 18.32 -5.42
C GLY A 126 -1.67 18.47 -6.88
N ALA A 127 -2.00 19.72 -7.31
CA ALA A 127 -2.33 19.99 -8.71
C ALA A 127 -1.20 19.60 -9.67
N GLN A 128 0.05 19.65 -9.20
CA GLN A 128 1.22 19.24 -9.97
C GLN A 128 1.31 17.73 -10.12
N VAL A 129 0.93 16.96 -9.07
CA VAL A 129 0.85 15.48 -9.13
C VAL A 129 -0.07 15.04 -10.26
N ARG A 130 -1.28 15.60 -10.31
CA ARG A 130 -2.24 15.30 -11.37
C ARG A 130 -1.69 15.66 -12.75
N LYS A 131 -1.18 16.86 -12.91
CA LYS A 131 -0.61 17.32 -14.20
C LYS A 131 0.53 16.44 -14.68
N ALA A 132 1.41 16.00 -13.79
CA ALA A 132 2.54 15.16 -14.14
C ALA A 132 2.07 13.77 -14.63
N ILE A 133 1.11 13.15 -13.94
CA ILE A 133 0.54 11.85 -14.32
C ILE A 133 -0.21 11.96 -15.67
N GLU A 134 -1.03 12.99 -15.85
CA GLU A 134 -1.77 13.24 -17.10
C GLU A 134 -0.82 13.53 -18.28
N ALA A 135 0.27 14.28 -18.03
CA ALA A 135 1.31 14.54 -19.05
C ALA A 135 2.06 13.26 -19.48
N ALA A 136 2.15 12.25 -18.62
CA ALA A 136 2.67 10.92 -18.96
C ALA A 136 1.67 10.06 -19.77
N GLY A 137 0.48 10.58 -20.08
CA GLY A 137 -0.58 9.87 -20.81
C GLY A 137 -1.40 8.92 -19.93
N ALA A 138 -1.28 9.00 -18.61
CA ALA A 138 -2.04 8.21 -17.65
C ALA A 138 -3.23 8.99 -17.08
N THR A 139 -4.22 8.28 -16.52
CA THR A 139 -5.36 8.87 -15.83
C THR A 139 -5.16 8.76 -14.33
N LEU A 140 -5.54 9.77 -13.55
CA LEU A 140 -5.50 9.74 -12.09
C LEU A 140 -6.91 9.66 -11.50
N LEU A 141 -7.15 8.61 -10.73
CA LEU A 141 -8.37 8.39 -9.95
C LEU A 141 -8.07 8.42 -8.45
N TYR A 142 -9.06 8.80 -7.66
CA TYR A 142 -8.97 8.74 -6.20
C TYR A 142 -10.04 7.81 -5.64
N LEU A 143 -9.63 6.91 -4.76
CA LEU A 143 -10.54 6.07 -4.00
C LEU A 143 -11.52 6.92 -3.17
N PRO A 144 -12.73 6.42 -2.92
CA PRO A 144 -13.62 7.03 -1.94
C PRO A 144 -12.92 7.14 -0.58
N PRO A 145 -13.23 8.17 0.22
CA PRO A 145 -12.70 8.27 1.58
C PRO A 145 -13.00 7.01 2.40
N TYR A 146 -12.09 6.65 3.28
CA TYR A 146 -12.23 5.49 4.19
C TYR A 146 -12.48 4.14 3.50
N SER A 147 -11.88 3.91 2.35
CA SER A 147 -12.12 2.71 1.52
C SER A 147 -10.86 1.85 1.29
N PRO A 148 -10.17 1.38 2.35
CA PRO A 148 -9.00 0.52 2.19
C PRO A 148 -9.35 -0.86 1.62
N ASP A 149 -10.61 -1.25 1.66
CA ASP A 149 -11.14 -2.49 1.07
C ASP A 149 -11.10 -2.46 -0.46
N PHE A 150 -11.21 -1.29 -1.09
CA PHE A 150 -11.02 -1.09 -2.52
C PHE A 150 -9.55 -0.89 -2.93
N ASN A 151 -8.61 -0.93 -1.97
CA ASN A 151 -7.20 -0.73 -2.23
C ASN A 151 -6.41 -2.04 -2.12
N PRO A 152 -6.09 -2.74 -3.24
CA PRO A 152 -5.38 -4.02 -3.20
C PRO A 152 -3.97 -3.94 -2.62
N ILE A 153 -3.29 -2.78 -2.71
CA ILE A 153 -1.93 -2.60 -2.19
C ILE A 153 -1.87 -2.72 -0.66
N GLU A 154 -2.97 -2.48 0.05
CA GLU A 154 -3.04 -2.67 1.50
C GLU A 154 -2.80 -4.13 1.91
N LYS A 155 -3.25 -5.10 1.09
CA LYS A 155 -2.97 -6.52 1.30
C LYS A 155 -1.49 -6.84 1.04
N ALA A 156 -0.90 -6.24 0.00
CA ALA A 156 0.52 -6.34 -0.28
C ALA A 156 1.36 -5.76 0.87
N PHE A 157 1.01 -4.59 1.38
CA PHE A 157 1.68 -3.99 2.54
C PHE A 157 1.49 -4.79 3.83
N SER A 158 0.35 -5.44 4.02
CA SER A 158 0.14 -6.37 5.13
C SER A 158 1.11 -7.54 5.08
N LYS A 159 1.31 -8.17 3.89
CA LYS A 159 2.31 -9.21 3.66
C LYS A 159 3.72 -8.68 3.90
N LEU A 160 4.08 -7.54 3.31
CA LEU A 160 5.40 -6.91 3.50
C LEU A 160 5.70 -6.70 4.99
N LYS A 161 4.78 -6.08 5.74
CA LYS A 161 4.94 -5.88 7.19
C LYS A 161 5.10 -7.19 7.97
N ALA A 162 4.41 -8.26 7.57
CA ALA A 162 4.58 -9.57 8.19
C ALA A 162 5.98 -10.13 7.96
N LEU A 163 6.50 -10.01 6.74
CA LEU A 163 7.86 -10.43 6.37
C LEU A 163 8.93 -9.59 7.08
N LEU A 164 8.77 -8.27 7.15
CA LEU A 164 9.69 -7.38 7.88
C LEU A 164 9.71 -7.69 9.38
N ARG A 165 8.57 -7.99 10.01
CA ARG A 165 8.53 -8.45 11.40
C ARG A 165 9.26 -9.79 11.60
N LYS A 166 9.24 -10.66 10.58
CA LYS A 166 9.99 -11.92 10.59
C LYS A 166 11.49 -11.70 10.44
N ALA A 167 11.89 -10.78 9.55
CA ALA A 167 13.29 -10.44 9.31
C ALA A 167 13.94 -9.75 10.52
N ALA A 168 13.16 -8.92 11.22
CA ALA A 168 13.59 -8.26 12.46
C ALA A 168 14.84 -7.38 12.30
N GLU A 169 14.93 -6.62 11.21
CA GLU A 169 16.03 -5.70 10.96
C GLU A 169 16.10 -4.59 12.01
N ARG A 170 17.31 -4.21 12.42
CA ARG A 170 17.55 -3.29 13.55
C ARG A 170 18.26 -2.00 13.14
N THR A 171 18.67 -1.88 11.88
CA THR A 171 19.26 -0.68 11.30
C THR A 171 18.42 -0.16 10.14
N VAL A 172 18.53 1.12 9.82
CA VAL A 172 17.82 1.72 8.67
C VAL A 172 18.28 1.07 7.37
N ASP A 173 19.58 0.94 7.17
CA ASP A 173 20.16 0.34 5.96
C ASP A 173 19.72 -1.14 5.81
N GLY A 174 19.75 -1.91 6.91
CA GLY A 174 19.26 -3.30 6.91
C GLY A 174 17.78 -3.36 6.55
N LEU A 175 16.95 -2.46 7.09
CA LEU A 175 15.54 -2.37 6.79
C LEU A 175 15.28 -2.04 5.31
N TRP A 176 15.99 -1.06 4.75
CA TRP A 176 15.86 -0.66 3.35
C TRP A 176 16.30 -1.76 2.38
N ASN A 177 17.46 -2.39 2.65
CA ASN A 177 17.93 -3.54 1.86
C ASN A 177 16.91 -4.70 1.92
N ARG A 178 16.37 -4.98 3.11
CA ARG A 178 15.36 -6.03 3.29
C ARG A 178 14.07 -5.71 2.52
N ILE A 179 13.60 -4.47 2.54
CA ILE A 179 12.45 -4.05 1.70
C ILE A 179 12.76 -4.37 0.24
N GLY A 180 13.91 -3.92 -0.30
CA GLY A 180 14.29 -4.18 -1.69
C GLY A 180 14.33 -5.67 -2.07
N GLU A 181 14.87 -6.54 -1.19
CA GLU A 181 14.87 -8.00 -1.40
C GLU A 181 13.46 -8.59 -1.42
N LEU A 182 12.59 -8.12 -0.54
CA LEU A 182 11.23 -8.62 -0.39
C LEU A 182 10.32 -8.27 -1.56
N LEU A 183 10.59 -7.18 -2.29
CA LEU A 183 9.79 -6.81 -3.48
C LEU A 183 9.71 -7.94 -4.50
N ARG A 184 10.81 -8.70 -4.67
CA ARG A 184 10.89 -9.82 -5.61
C ARG A 184 10.05 -11.05 -5.18
N THR A 185 9.52 -11.04 -3.97
CA THR A 185 8.67 -12.14 -3.45
C THR A 185 7.18 -11.94 -3.75
N PHE A 186 6.81 -10.84 -4.40
CA PHE A 186 5.45 -10.57 -4.83
C PHE A 186 5.29 -11.06 -6.27
N THR A 187 4.67 -12.23 -6.41
CA THR A 187 4.46 -12.86 -7.72
C THR A 187 3.22 -12.29 -8.41
N PRO A 188 3.13 -12.33 -9.76
CA PRO A 188 1.92 -11.93 -10.47
C PRO A 188 0.65 -12.61 -9.93
N SER A 189 0.68 -13.91 -9.72
CA SER A 189 -0.48 -14.66 -9.18
C SER A 189 -0.93 -14.19 -7.79
N GLU A 190 0.02 -13.76 -6.93
CA GLU A 190 -0.38 -13.16 -5.64
C GLU A 190 -0.98 -11.76 -5.83
N CYS A 191 -0.44 -10.98 -6.77
CA CYS A 191 -0.97 -9.66 -7.07
C CYS A 191 -2.39 -9.75 -7.65
N GLU A 192 -2.63 -10.68 -8.58
CA GLU A 192 -3.97 -11.01 -9.08
C GLU A 192 -4.95 -11.32 -7.92
N ASN A 193 -4.53 -12.16 -6.96
CA ASN A 193 -5.34 -12.44 -5.77
C ASN A 193 -5.61 -11.20 -4.90
N PHE A 194 -4.67 -10.24 -4.83
CA PHE A 194 -4.91 -8.98 -4.12
C PHE A 194 -5.94 -8.12 -4.86
N PHE A 195 -5.86 -8.05 -6.19
CA PHE A 195 -6.82 -7.35 -7.03
C PHE A 195 -8.22 -7.97 -6.92
N ALA A 196 -8.35 -9.28 -7.13
CA ALA A 196 -9.61 -10.00 -6.98
C ALA A 196 -10.25 -9.79 -5.59
N ALA A 197 -9.43 -9.85 -4.53
CA ALA A 197 -9.91 -9.63 -3.16
C ALA A 197 -10.30 -8.16 -2.84
N ALA A 198 -10.06 -7.22 -3.75
CA ALA A 198 -10.51 -5.82 -3.69
C ALA A 198 -11.59 -5.52 -4.74
N GLY A 199 -12.07 -6.55 -5.48
CA GLY A 199 -13.14 -6.45 -6.45
C GLY A 199 -12.70 -6.08 -7.87
N TYR A 200 -11.40 -6.18 -8.19
CA TYR A 200 -10.86 -6.00 -9.54
C TYR A 200 -10.48 -7.36 -10.10
N ASP A 201 -11.47 -8.11 -10.56
CA ASP A 201 -11.22 -9.41 -11.20
C ASP A 201 -10.66 -9.19 -12.61
N PRO A 202 -9.50 -9.78 -12.94
CA PRO A 202 -9.08 -9.87 -14.33
C PRO A 202 -10.08 -10.75 -15.09
N ILE A 203 -10.62 -10.21 -16.17
CA ILE A 203 -11.54 -10.92 -17.08
C ILE A 203 -10.75 -11.96 -17.89
#